data_2f45e39b79330ff37b203d92eacc079d
#
_entry.id   2f45e39b79330ff37b203d92eacc079d
#
_cell.length_a   1.000
_cell.length_b   1.000
_cell.length_c   1.000
_cell.angle_alpha   90.00
_cell.angle_beta   90.00
_cell.angle_gamma   90.00
#
_symmetry.space_group_name_H-M   'P 1'
#
loop_
_entity.id
_entity.type
_entity.pdbx_description
1 polymer ?
#
loop_
_entity_poly.entity_id
_entity_poly.type
_entity_poly.pdbx_seq_one_letter_code
_entity_poly.pdbx_strand_id
1 'polypeptide(L)'
;MNNKISKIINPWVPKNSKVIDFGCGDGTLLKELMETKNVLGYGVEINDQKIEGCISKNVPVIKQDIDKGMDEFKSSNFDISIMARSIQCLKDPSLALNRMLKLSKRCVVTLPNLGYWKCRLNLAFGRMPVTPELPSSWYETDNIHLCTINDFEDLCKKEGIKIINKVFLSSSGAQSTFASLSPNMLAIEGVYLLEKQ
;
A
#
# COMPACT_ATOMS: atom_id res chain seq x y z
N MET A 1 1.92 12.12 1.54
CA MET A 1 0.90 11.07 1.30
C MET A 1 -0.49 11.65 1.49
N ASN A 2 -1.47 11.24 0.71
CA ASN A 2 -2.78 11.88 0.70
C ASN A 2 -3.54 11.58 2.01
N ASN A 3 -3.92 12.58 2.78
CA ASN A 3 -4.71 12.52 4.04
C ASN A 3 -5.99 11.61 3.92
N LYS A 4 -6.38 11.23 2.70
CA LYS A 4 -7.55 10.40 2.42
C LYS A 4 -7.30 8.91 2.64
N ILE A 5 -6.12 8.38 2.30
CA ILE A 5 -5.74 6.98 2.53
C ILE A 5 -5.60 6.73 4.03
N SER A 6 -4.97 7.65 4.75
CA SER A 6 -4.83 7.57 6.20
C SER A 6 -6.20 7.44 6.90
N LYS A 7 -7.21 8.20 6.48
CA LYS A 7 -8.58 8.10 7.03
C LYS A 7 -9.23 6.73 6.83
N ILE A 8 -8.86 6.01 5.78
CA ILE A 8 -9.37 4.65 5.52
C ILE A 8 -8.61 3.61 6.34
N ILE A 9 -7.29 3.76 6.42
CA ILE A 9 -6.42 2.82 7.14
C ILE A 9 -6.60 2.97 8.66
N ASN A 10 -6.73 4.19 9.17
CA ASN A 10 -6.82 4.48 10.59
C ASN A 10 -7.86 3.63 11.35
N PRO A 11 -9.13 3.44 10.89
CA PRO A 11 -10.09 2.58 11.55
C PRO A 11 -9.68 1.10 11.65
N TRP A 12 -8.84 0.61 10.74
CA TRP A 12 -8.38 -0.77 10.71
C TRP A 12 -7.20 -1.06 11.64
N VAL A 13 -6.50 -0.01 12.07
CA VAL A 13 -5.36 -0.11 12.98
C VAL A 13 -5.86 -0.07 14.43
N PRO A 14 -5.60 -1.12 15.24
CA PRO A 14 -5.98 -1.13 16.65
C PRO A 14 -5.21 -0.06 17.44
N LYS A 15 -5.83 0.46 18.50
CA LYS A 15 -5.12 1.33 19.45
C LYS A 15 -4.04 0.54 20.21
N ASN A 16 -2.94 1.22 20.53
CA ASN A 16 -1.81 0.65 21.28
C ASN A 16 -1.16 -0.58 20.61
N SER A 17 -1.33 -0.72 19.29
CA SER A 17 -0.76 -1.83 18.52
C SER A 17 0.66 -1.54 18.06
N LYS A 18 1.37 -2.61 17.68
CA LYS A 18 2.68 -2.55 17.06
C LYS A 18 2.56 -2.60 15.54
N VAL A 19 2.98 -1.55 14.86
CA VAL A 19 2.79 -1.34 13.43
C VAL A 19 4.13 -1.25 12.71
N ILE A 20 4.25 -1.92 11.55
CA ILE A 20 5.36 -1.73 10.62
C ILE A 20 4.83 -1.26 9.27
N ASP A 21 5.44 -0.23 8.71
CA ASP A 21 5.07 0.34 7.40
C ASP A 21 6.24 0.16 6.40
N PHE A 22 6.04 -0.71 5.43
CA PHE A 22 7.02 -1.03 4.40
C PHE A 22 6.90 -0.08 3.21
N GLY A 23 7.96 0.69 2.95
CA GLY A 23 7.94 1.81 2.02
C GLY A 23 7.20 3.00 2.64
N CYS A 24 7.53 3.34 3.89
CA CYS A 24 6.80 4.33 4.68
C CYS A 24 6.92 5.77 4.14
N GLY A 25 7.75 6.00 3.12
CA GLY A 25 7.99 7.31 2.58
C GLY A 25 8.54 8.28 3.64
N ASP A 26 7.98 9.46 3.71
CA ASP A 26 8.37 10.50 4.69
C ASP A 26 7.77 10.28 6.10
N GLY A 27 7.19 9.13 6.37
CA GLY A 27 6.62 8.74 7.66
C GLY A 27 5.29 9.42 8.03
N THR A 28 4.66 10.16 7.11
CA THR A 28 3.44 10.93 7.44
C THR A 28 2.28 10.05 7.92
N LEU A 29 2.04 8.88 7.28
CA LEU A 29 1.00 7.94 7.72
C LEU A 29 1.30 7.41 9.12
N LEU A 30 2.53 6.97 9.33
CA LEU A 30 2.95 6.37 10.58
C LEU A 30 2.87 7.37 11.73
N LYS A 31 3.29 8.62 11.49
CA LYS A 31 3.16 9.73 12.45
C LYS A 31 1.72 9.96 12.87
N GLU A 32 0.80 10.02 11.91
CA GLU A 32 -0.63 10.18 12.20
C GLU A 32 -1.19 9.02 13.04
N LEU A 33 -0.80 7.78 12.73
CA LEU A 33 -1.21 6.60 13.51
C LEU A 33 -0.62 6.62 14.93
N MET A 34 0.62 7.05 15.11
CA MET A 34 1.24 7.21 16.42
C MET A 34 0.47 8.24 17.27
N GLU A 35 0.07 9.36 16.68
CA GLU A 35 -0.66 10.42 17.38
C GLU A 35 -2.13 10.06 17.68
N THR A 36 -2.81 9.42 16.72
CA THR A 36 -4.26 9.17 16.84
C THR A 36 -4.60 7.85 17.49
N LYS A 37 -3.72 6.85 17.43
CA LYS A 37 -3.93 5.48 17.90
C LYS A 37 -2.96 5.06 18.99
N ASN A 38 -1.95 5.89 19.32
CA ASN A 38 -0.90 5.54 20.26
C ASN A 38 -0.17 4.23 19.87
N VAL A 39 0.09 4.04 18.56
CA VAL A 39 0.79 2.84 18.08
C VAL A 39 2.29 2.94 18.30
N LEU A 40 2.93 1.81 18.50
CA LEU A 40 4.38 1.67 18.41
C LEU A 40 4.73 1.44 16.91
N GLY A 41 5.06 2.51 16.20
CA GLY A 41 5.26 2.51 14.76
C GLY A 41 6.72 2.41 14.35
N TYR A 42 7.00 1.59 13.32
CA TYR A 42 8.31 1.47 12.69
C TYR A 42 8.15 1.59 11.17
N GLY A 43 8.94 2.46 10.55
CA GLY A 43 9.02 2.59 9.10
C GLY A 43 10.17 1.78 8.52
N VAL A 44 10.01 1.30 7.30
CA VAL A 44 11.09 0.76 6.45
C VAL A 44 11.10 1.56 5.17
N GLU A 45 12.23 2.15 4.82
CA GLU A 45 12.39 2.97 3.62
C GLU A 45 13.81 2.83 3.08
N ILE A 46 13.97 2.97 1.75
CA ILE A 46 15.29 2.89 1.09
C ILE A 46 15.83 4.27 0.69
N ASN A 47 14.95 5.22 0.44
CA ASN A 47 15.30 6.55 -0.05
C ASN A 47 15.75 7.46 1.10
N ASP A 48 16.99 7.99 1.00
CA ASP A 48 17.59 8.81 2.06
C ASP A 48 16.81 10.10 2.36
N GLN A 49 16.32 10.80 1.34
CA GLN A 49 15.54 12.03 1.52
C GLN A 49 14.22 11.77 2.26
N LYS A 50 13.57 10.62 1.99
CA LYS A 50 12.35 10.22 2.69
C LYS A 50 12.64 9.83 4.14
N ILE A 51 13.77 9.17 4.40
CA ILE A 51 14.26 8.85 5.75
C ILE A 51 14.49 10.12 6.57
N GLU A 52 15.11 11.15 5.99
CA GLU A 52 15.24 12.46 6.63
C GLU A 52 13.87 13.05 7.02
N GLY A 53 12.86 12.88 6.15
CA GLY A 53 11.47 13.24 6.43
C GLY A 53 10.88 12.50 7.64
N CYS A 54 11.18 11.21 7.81
CA CYS A 54 10.78 10.42 8.98
C CYS A 54 11.46 10.95 10.26
N ILE A 55 12.77 11.16 10.20
CA ILE A 55 13.56 11.65 11.33
C ILE A 55 13.04 13.02 11.80
N SER A 56 12.76 13.94 10.88
CA SER A 56 12.23 15.27 11.20
C SER A 56 10.87 15.23 11.89
N LYS A 57 10.10 14.16 11.70
CA LYS A 57 8.79 13.92 12.34
C LYS A 57 8.88 13.03 13.59
N ASN A 58 10.09 12.64 14.03
CA ASN A 58 10.31 11.71 15.12
C ASN A 58 9.61 10.34 14.87
N VAL A 59 9.64 9.84 13.63
CA VAL A 59 9.16 8.51 13.25
C VAL A 59 10.36 7.57 13.19
N PRO A 60 10.37 6.49 13.99
CA PRO A 60 11.42 5.46 13.90
C PRO A 60 11.43 4.83 12.50
N VAL A 61 12.58 4.83 11.84
CA VAL A 61 12.73 4.32 10.48
C VAL A 61 14.01 3.51 10.35
N ILE A 62 13.92 2.42 9.58
CA ILE A 62 15.03 1.53 9.25
C ILE A 62 15.31 1.66 7.76
N LYS A 63 16.58 1.96 7.41
CA LYS A 63 17.00 1.98 6.01
C LYS A 63 17.20 0.56 5.53
N GLN A 64 16.29 0.08 4.67
CA GLN A 64 16.36 -1.27 4.13
C GLN A 64 15.68 -1.39 2.78
N ASP A 65 16.28 -2.21 1.92
CA ASP A 65 15.68 -2.66 0.66
C ASP A 65 14.76 -3.86 0.94
N ILE A 66 13.46 -3.69 0.75
CA ILE A 66 12.44 -4.70 1.01
C ILE A 66 12.64 -5.94 0.10
N ASP A 67 13.14 -5.75 -1.11
CA ASP A 67 13.41 -6.85 -2.05
C ASP A 67 14.52 -7.79 -1.53
N LYS A 68 15.45 -7.29 -0.73
CA LYS A 68 16.51 -8.11 -0.11
C LYS A 68 16.01 -8.97 1.06
N GLY A 69 14.81 -8.70 1.53
CA GLY A 69 14.12 -9.51 2.54
C GLY A 69 13.59 -8.72 3.73
N MET A 70 12.86 -9.44 4.58
CA MET A 70 12.21 -8.92 5.79
C MET A 70 12.56 -9.80 7.00
N ASP A 71 13.58 -10.65 6.89
CA ASP A 71 13.89 -11.68 7.89
C ASP A 71 14.32 -11.11 9.23
N GLU A 72 14.90 -9.93 9.22
CA GLU A 72 15.32 -9.18 10.40
C GLU A 72 14.15 -8.83 11.35
N PHE A 73 12.92 -8.81 10.82
CA PHE A 73 11.72 -8.47 11.58
C PHE A 73 10.98 -9.69 12.16
N LYS A 74 11.42 -10.93 11.87
CA LYS A 74 10.71 -12.18 12.26
C LYS A 74 10.42 -12.32 13.75
N SER A 75 11.29 -11.79 14.60
CA SER A 75 11.13 -11.87 16.07
C SER A 75 10.24 -10.75 16.64
N SER A 76 9.74 -9.84 15.81
CA SER A 76 9.19 -8.58 16.29
C SER A 76 7.68 -8.59 16.57
N ASN A 77 6.93 -9.62 16.13
CA ASN A 77 5.48 -9.80 16.37
C ASN A 77 4.68 -8.50 16.21
N PHE A 78 4.47 -8.08 14.97
CA PHE A 78 3.62 -6.93 14.67
C PHE A 78 2.14 -7.30 14.69
N ASP A 79 1.28 -6.40 15.15
CA ASP A 79 -0.16 -6.58 15.05
C ASP A 79 -0.67 -6.32 13.64
N ILE A 80 -0.07 -5.35 12.94
CA ILE A 80 -0.43 -4.99 11.58
C ILE A 80 0.81 -4.51 10.81
N SER A 81 0.92 -4.94 9.57
CA SER A 81 1.88 -4.41 8.59
C SER A 81 1.15 -3.59 7.53
N ILE A 82 1.78 -2.55 7.06
CA ILE A 82 1.24 -1.64 6.04
C ILE A 82 2.22 -1.62 4.86
N MET A 83 1.68 -1.56 3.66
CA MET A 83 2.42 -1.29 2.42
C MET A 83 1.55 -0.40 1.52
N ALA A 84 1.72 0.91 1.67
CA ALA A 84 0.90 1.89 0.98
C ALA A 84 1.58 2.36 -0.31
N ARG A 85 1.03 1.97 -1.48
CA ARG A 85 1.53 2.36 -2.82
C ARG A 85 2.99 1.94 -3.11
N SER A 86 3.45 0.85 -2.50
CA SER A 86 4.83 0.38 -2.68
C SER A 86 4.91 -1.03 -3.27
N ILE A 87 3.83 -1.82 -3.19
CA ILE A 87 3.84 -3.21 -3.63
C ILE A 87 4.16 -3.37 -5.11
N GLN A 88 3.71 -2.47 -5.95
CA GLN A 88 3.95 -2.47 -7.40
C GLN A 88 5.39 -2.10 -7.78
N CYS A 89 6.18 -1.61 -6.83
CA CYS A 89 7.59 -1.26 -7.03
C CYS A 89 8.53 -2.42 -6.69
N LEU A 90 8.03 -3.49 -6.06
CA LEU A 90 8.82 -4.63 -5.64
C LEU A 90 9.01 -5.62 -6.78
N LYS A 91 10.13 -6.35 -6.78
CA LYS A 91 10.45 -7.38 -7.78
C LYS A 91 9.52 -8.59 -7.68
N ASP A 92 9.12 -8.96 -6.47
CA ASP A 92 8.21 -10.08 -6.20
C ASP A 92 7.11 -9.66 -5.21
N PRO A 93 6.00 -9.10 -5.70
CA PRO A 93 4.86 -8.72 -4.88
C PRO A 93 4.23 -9.88 -4.09
N SER A 94 4.19 -11.10 -4.69
CA SER A 94 3.64 -12.28 -4.04
C SER A 94 4.46 -12.68 -2.81
N LEU A 95 5.78 -12.75 -2.97
CA LEU A 95 6.70 -13.07 -1.87
C LEU A 95 6.62 -12.00 -0.76
N ALA A 96 6.52 -10.71 -1.13
CA ALA A 96 6.39 -9.62 -0.16
C ALA A 96 5.11 -9.73 0.67
N LEU A 97 3.95 -9.98 0.04
CA LEU A 97 2.68 -10.22 0.74
C LEU A 97 2.76 -11.38 1.72
N ASN A 98 3.31 -12.51 1.26
CA ASN A 98 3.48 -13.69 2.10
C ASN A 98 4.42 -13.44 3.30
N ARG A 99 5.49 -12.65 3.11
CA ARG A 99 6.39 -12.26 4.20
C ARG A 99 5.69 -11.33 5.19
N MET A 100 4.96 -10.32 4.73
CA MET A 100 4.19 -9.42 5.59
C MET A 100 3.19 -10.18 6.48
N LEU A 101 2.47 -11.16 5.90
CA LEU A 101 1.50 -12.01 6.63
C LEU A 101 2.16 -13.04 7.55
N LYS A 102 3.47 -13.24 7.46
CA LYS A 102 4.25 -14.01 8.47
C LYS A 102 4.72 -13.12 9.63
N LEU A 103 4.88 -11.82 9.40
CA LEU A 103 5.37 -10.86 10.38
C LEU A 103 4.25 -10.25 11.22
N SER A 104 3.03 -10.22 10.69
CA SER A 104 1.88 -9.57 11.34
C SER A 104 0.61 -10.38 11.16
N LYS A 105 -0.35 -10.18 12.08
CA LYS A 105 -1.67 -10.83 12.02
C LYS A 105 -2.48 -10.35 10.82
N ARG A 106 -2.34 -9.09 10.46
CA ARG A 106 -3.04 -8.44 9.35
C ARG A 106 -2.12 -7.55 8.54
N CYS A 107 -2.42 -7.43 7.25
CA CYS A 107 -1.73 -6.53 6.35
C CYS A 107 -2.69 -5.50 5.76
N VAL A 108 -2.25 -4.26 5.64
CA VAL A 108 -2.92 -3.25 4.81
C VAL A 108 -2.07 -3.02 3.56
N VAL A 109 -2.70 -3.15 2.40
CA VAL A 109 -2.05 -2.90 1.11
C VAL A 109 -2.88 -1.92 0.31
N THR A 110 -2.24 -0.97 -0.34
CA THR A 110 -2.90 -0.10 -1.32
C THR A 110 -2.18 -0.16 -2.66
N LEU A 111 -2.94 -0.13 -3.74
CA LEU A 111 -2.40 -0.18 -5.09
C LEU A 111 -3.22 0.66 -6.07
N PRO A 112 -2.56 1.34 -7.02
CA PRO A 112 -3.23 2.02 -8.11
C PRO A 112 -3.84 0.99 -9.07
N ASN A 113 -4.97 1.35 -9.68
CA ASN A 113 -5.71 0.49 -10.59
C ASN A 113 -5.50 0.88 -12.06
N LEU A 114 -4.71 0.11 -12.79
CA LEU A 114 -4.54 0.29 -14.23
C LEU A 114 -5.83 -0.05 -15.01
N GLY A 115 -6.74 -0.82 -14.42
CA GLY A 115 -8.05 -1.16 -14.99
C GLY A 115 -9.03 0.01 -15.03
N TYR A 116 -8.71 1.17 -14.43
CA TYR A 116 -9.54 2.36 -14.44
C TYR A 116 -9.87 2.83 -15.88
N TRP A 117 -11.11 3.23 -16.13
CA TRP A 117 -11.58 3.51 -17.50
C TRP A 117 -10.72 4.52 -18.27
N LYS A 118 -10.18 5.57 -17.61
CA LYS A 118 -9.27 6.52 -18.27
C LYS A 118 -7.95 5.87 -18.67
N CYS A 119 -7.43 4.94 -17.86
CA CYS A 119 -6.22 4.18 -18.22
C CYS A 119 -6.48 3.34 -19.45
N ARG A 120 -7.64 2.65 -19.50
CA ARG A 120 -8.05 1.87 -20.68
C ARG A 120 -8.17 2.69 -21.94
N LEU A 121 -8.76 3.91 -21.84
CA LEU A 121 -8.85 4.82 -22.98
C LEU A 121 -7.46 5.25 -23.47
N ASN A 122 -6.55 5.63 -22.57
CA ASN A 122 -5.19 5.98 -22.97
C ASN A 122 -4.52 4.82 -23.73
N LEU A 123 -4.63 3.59 -23.22
CA LEU A 123 -4.08 2.40 -23.87
C LEU A 123 -4.75 2.12 -25.23
N ALA A 124 -6.08 2.30 -25.35
CA ALA A 124 -6.79 2.16 -26.61
C ALA A 124 -6.33 3.16 -27.66
N PHE A 125 -5.88 4.36 -27.24
CA PHE A 125 -5.24 5.35 -28.11
C PHE A 125 -3.72 5.20 -28.25
N GLY A 126 -3.14 4.06 -27.82
CA GLY A 126 -1.72 3.74 -27.95
C GLY A 126 -0.79 4.53 -27.03
N ARG A 127 -1.29 5.02 -25.88
CA ARG A 127 -0.50 5.79 -24.91
C ARG A 127 -0.53 5.15 -23.54
N MET A 128 0.63 5.12 -22.85
CA MET A 128 0.66 4.74 -21.44
C MET A 128 -0.08 5.78 -20.58
N PRO A 129 -0.92 5.32 -19.64
CA PRO A 129 -1.67 6.23 -18.80
C PRO A 129 -0.76 6.94 -17.79
N VAL A 130 -0.98 8.25 -17.63
CA VAL A 130 -0.43 9.06 -16.55
C VAL A 130 -1.62 9.59 -15.75
N THR A 131 -1.65 9.27 -14.46
CA THR A 131 -2.74 9.65 -13.54
C THR A 131 -2.15 10.18 -12.23
N PRO A 132 -2.94 10.83 -11.35
CA PRO A 132 -2.44 11.25 -10.03
C PRO A 132 -1.86 10.10 -9.18
N GLU A 133 -2.30 8.86 -9.41
CA GLU A 133 -1.83 7.65 -8.73
C GLU A 133 -0.67 6.97 -9.46
N LEU A 134 -0.51 7.27 -10.75
CA LEU A 134 0.59 6.84 -11.62
C LEU A 134 1.17 8.08 -12.32
N PRO A 135 1.86 8.97 -11.58
CA PRO A 135 2.22 10.29 -12.08
C PRO A 135 3.42 10.31 -13.02
N SER A 136 4.23 9.27 -13.02
CA SER A 136 5.48 9.21 -13.77
C SER A 136 5.25 8.73 -15.20
N SER A 137 6.11 9.20 -16.12
CA SER A 137 6.21 8.64 -17.46
C SER A 137 6.65 7.18 -17.40
N TRP A 138 6.38 6.41 -18.45
CA TRP A 138 6.69 4.98 -18.49
C TRP A 138 8.19 4.68 -18.31
N TYR A 139 9.08 5.62 -18.63
CA TYR A 139 10.54 5.49 -18.52
C TYR A 139 11.11 6.09 -17.21
N GLU A 140 10.29 6.77 -16.39
CA GLU A 140 10.71 7.42 -15.13
C GLU A 140 10.02 6.77 -13.91
N THR A 141 9.14 5.80 -14.13
CA THR A 141 8.36 5.18 -13.07
C THR A 141 9.17 4.16 -12.29
N ASP A 142 9.04 4.19 -10.96
CA ASP A 142 9.52 3.13 -10.08
C ASP A 142 8.59 1.90 -10.09
N ASN A 143 7.40 2.00 -10.70
CA ASN A 143 6.43 0.92 -10.75
C ASN A 143 6.88 -0.14 -11.76
N ILE A 144 7.28 -1.31 -11.27
CA ILE A 144 7.71 -2.45 -12.09
C ILE A 144 6.50 -3.25 -12.54
N HIS A 145 5.49 -3.38 -11.66
CA HIS A 145 4.27 -4.14 -11.91
C HIS A 145 3.06 -3.22 -12.00
N LEU A 146 2.43 -3.24 -13.16
CA LEU A 146 1.15 -2.58 -13.39
C LEU A 146 0.05 -3.62 -13.27
N CYS A 147 -0.87 -3.44 -12.33
CA CYS A 147 -1.96 -4.39 -12.11
C CYS A 147 -3.31 -3.71 -12.09
N THR A 148 -4.35 -4.51 -12.25
CA THR A 148 -5.73 -4.11 -12.02
C THR A 148 -6.20 -4.61 -10.65
N ILE A 149 -7.36 -4.13 -10.21
CA ILE A 149 -8.01 -4.63 -9.00
C ILE A 149 -8.26 -6.15 -9.08
N ASN A 150 -8.72 -6.65 -10.25
CA ASN A 150 -8.97 -8.07 -10.45
C ASN A 150 -7.69 -8.88 -10.33
N ASP A 151 -6.58 -8.44 -10.96
CA ASP A 151 -5.30 -9.16 -10.89
C ASP A 151 -4.80 -9.30 -9.45
N PHE A 152 -4.98 -8.25 -8.64
CA PHE A 152 -4.59 -8.29 -7.23
C PHE A 152 -5.49 -9.23 -6.41
N GLU A 153 -6.80 -9.21 -6.63
CA GLU A 153 -7.74 -10.11 -5.95
C GLU A 153 -7.50 -11.57 -6.36
N ASP A 154 -7.17 -11.82 -7.62
CA ASP A 154 -6.77 -13.15 -8.12
C ASP A 154 -5.45 -13.62 -7.50
N LEU A 155 -4.47 -12.72 -7.35
CA LEU A 155 -3.24 -13.03 -6.61
C LEU A 155 -3.54 -13.41 -5.16
N CYS A 156 -4.36 -12.65 -4.46
CA CYS A 156 -4.76 -12.98 -3.09
C CYS A 156 -5.40 -14.38 -3.00
N LYS A 157 -6.30 -14.69 -3.93
CA LYS A 157 -6.95 -16.01 -4.01
C LYS A 157 -5.94 -17.14 -4.26
N LYS A 158 -5.01 -16.92 -5.20
CA LYS A 158 -3.96 -17.90 -5.54
C LYS A 158 -3.05 -18.19 -4.35
N GLU A 159 -2.71 -17.17 -3.58
CA GLU A 159 -1.81 -17.28 -2.42
C GLU A 159 -2.55 -17.71 -1.13
N GLY A 160 -3.85 -17.98 -1.16
CA GLY A 160 -4.64 -18.31 0.04
C GLY A 160 -4.72 -17.15 1.03
N ILE A 161 -4.76 -15.91 0.53
CA ILE A 161 -4.85 -14.70 1.35
C ILE A 161 -6.31 -14.27 1.42
N LYS A 162 -6.83 -14.12 2.65
CA LYS A 162 -8.18 -13.67 2.88
C LYS A 162 -8.27 -12.15 2.86
N ILE A 163 -9.13 -11.61 2.01
CA ILE A 163 -9.49 -10.19 2.01
C ILE A 163 -10.57 -9.98 3.07
N ILE A 164 -10.22 -9.32 4.18
CA ILE A 164 -11.13 -9.03 5.30
C ILE A 164 -12.00 -7.81 5.00
N ASN A 165 -11.38 -6.78 4.41
CA ASN A 165 -12.08 -5.57 4.02
C ASN A 165 -11.40 -4.97 2.79
N LYS A 166 -12.19 -4.24 1.99
CA LYS A 166 -11.68 -3.50 0.85
C LYS A 166 -12.45 -2.21 0.64
N VAL A 167 -11.75 -1.16 0.27
CA VAL A 167 -12.29 0.16 -0.02
C VAL A 167 -11.74 0.64 -1.36
N PHE A 168 -12.63 1.19 -2.18
CA PHE A 168 -12.29 1.67 -3.51
C PHE A 168 -12.41 3.19 -3.57
N LEU A 169 -11.37 3.83 -4.12
CA LEU A 169 -11.28 5.28 -4.24
C LEU A 169 -11.69 5.73 -5.64
N SER A 170 -12.48 6.78 -5.69
CA SER A 170 -12.80 7.50 -6.94
C SER A 170 -11.67 8.45 -7.33
N SER A 171 -11.80 9.07 -8.49
CA SER A 171 -10.86 10.10 -8.98
C SER A 171 -10.74 11.33 -8.07
N SER A 172 -11.69 11.56 -7.16
CA SER A 172 -11.56 12.57 -6.11
C SER A 172 -10.70 12.09 -4.93
N GLY A 173 -10.26 10.81 -4.94
CA GLY A 173 -9.54 10.16 -3.84
C GLY A 173 -10.41 9.90 -2.61
N ALA A 174 -11.73 10.04 -2.72
CA ALA A 174 -12.67 9.69 -1.66
C ALA A 174 -13.20 8.27 -1.87
N GLN A 175 -13.58 7.61 -0.76
CA GLN A 175 -14.34 6.38 -0.83
C GLN A 175 -15.63 6.62 -1.62
N SER A 176 -15.96 5.72 -2.53
CA SER A 176 -17.11 5.87 -3.42
C SER A 176 -17.87 4.56 -3.54
N THR A 177 -19.16 4.59 -3.18
CA THR A 177 -20.09 3.49 -3.40
C THR A 177 -20.26 3.20 -4.89
N PHE A 178 -20.23 4.24 -5.72
CA PHE A 178 -20.28 4.11 -7.18
C PHE A 178 -19.06 3.37 -7.73
N ALA A 179 -17.85 3.68 -7.23
CA ALA A 179 -16.64 2.95 -7.58
C ALA A 179 -16.72 1.47 -7.13
N SER A 180 -17.48 1.17 -6.09
CA SER A 180 -17.66 -0.20 -5.59
C SER A 180 -18.62 -1.05 -6.44
N LEU A 181 -19.44 -0.45 -7.32
CA LEU A 181 -20.32 -1.19 -8.24
C LEU A 181 -19.54 -1.89 -9.36
N SER A 182 -18.49 -1.27 -9.86
CA SER A 182 -17.58 -1.85 -10.86
C SER A 182 -16.15 -1.40 -10.56
N PRO A 183 -15.52 -1.96 -9.50
CA PRO A 183 -14.27 -1.43 -8.97
C PRO A 183 -13.15 -1.39 -10.02
N ASN A 184 -13.03 -2.45 -10.80
CA ASN A 184 -11.99 -2.58 -11.83
C ASN A 184 -12.09 -1.52 -12.94
N MET A 185 -13.29 -0.93 -13.15
CA MET A 185 -13.54 0.10 -14.15
C MET A 185 -13.54 1.51 -13.55
N LEU A 186 -14.10 1.67 -12.35
CA LEU A 186 -14.47 2.98 -11.80
C LEU A 186 -13.55 3.45 -10.68
N ALA A 187 -12.82 2.54 -10.02
CA ALA A 187 -11.88 2.92 -8.98
C ALA A 187 -10.50 3.25 -9.55
N ILE A 188 -9.88 4.28 -8.99
CA ILE A 188 -8.48 4.65 -9.32
C ILE A 188 -7.46 3.92 -8.44
N GLU A 189 -7.89 3.50 -7.26
CA GLU A 189 -7.05 2.85 -6.26
C GLU A 189 -7.87 1.90 -5.40
N GLY A 190 -7.30 0.75 -5.05
CA GLY A 190 -7.84 -0.19 -4.07
C GLY A 190 -7.04 -0.12 -2.76
N VAL A 191 -7.75 -0.18 -1.63
CA VAL A 191 -7.20 -0.29 -0.27
C VAL A 191 -7.73 -1.57 0.34
N TYR A 192 -6.85 -2.45 0.80
CA TYR A 192 -7.20 -3.79 1.25
C TYR A 192 -6.71 -4.05 2.67
N LEU A 193 -7.55 -4.68 3.48
CA LEU A 193 -7.17 -5.31 4.74
C LEU A 193 -7.14 -6.82 4.52
N LEU A 194 -5.98 -7.42 4.72
CA LEU A 194 -5.68 -8.82 4.43
C LEU A 194 -5.35 -9.58 5.71
N GLU A 195 -5.63 -10.89 5.69
CA GLU A 195 -5.28 -11.84 6.74
C GLU A 195 -4.88 -13.17 6.11
N LYS A 196 -4.01 -13.92 6.74
CA LYS A 196 -3.69 -15.29 6.29
C LYS A 196 -4.88 -16.20 6.54
N GLN A 197 -5.21 -17.07 5.58
CA GLN A 197 -6.15 -18.18 5.80
C GLN A 197 -5.61 -19.20 6.77
#